data_780df9ba54b3600eab31e11bc251c233
#
_entry.id   780df9ba54b3600eab31e11bc251c233
#
_cell.length_a   1.000
_cell.length_b   1.000
_cell.length_c   1.000
_cell.angle_alpha   90.00
_cell.angle_beta   90.00
_cell.angle_gamma   90.00
#
_symmetry.space_group_name_H-M   'P 1'
#
loop_
_entity.id
_entity.type
_entity.pdbx_description
1 polymer ?
#
loop_
_entity_poly.entity_id
_entity_poly.type
_entity_poly.pdbx_seq_one_letter_code
_entity_poly.pdbx_strand_id
1 'polypeptide(L)'
;MALIVQKYGGTSVGSAERIIAVAQRVMQTVKAGNSLVVVVSAMGKTTDGLVKLANAISSNPCRREMDMLLATGEQVSIALLSMALQELGQPAISLTGAQVGIVTEAEHTRARILNISSQRIERHLKDSKVVVVAGFQGISSTTDWEITTLGRGGSDTSAVALAAALKASCCEIYTDVPGILTTDPRIVPEAQLMSEITCDEMLELASLGAKVLHPRAVEIARNYGVELVVRSSWTDDPGTRVVSPTPQPRSLVGLEITRPVDGVEADTDQAKVALLRVPDHPGVAARLFGEIARQHLDVDLIIQSIHEGNTNDIAFTVTTPILKRAEAVAQAIAPVLRSHNNAQEEAEVMVQQQIAKVSIVGAGMIGRPGVAAQMFATLSDARINIQMISTSEVKVSCVIDAENCDRAIDVLCKAFEIDRVHKSESQSAISNSTSPPVRGVALDLKQAQLAIRQVADRPGTAAKLFGLLAERNISVDMIIQSQRCRVIDGIPKRDIAFTVAQIDAEEARQVLEAAASEFGWGEVVVDSAIAKVSVVGAGMVGQPGVAARMFEALAQHQINIQMITTSEIKISCVVAQEQGITALKAIHAAFELGSNQQIEVPA
;
A
#
# COMPACT_ATOMS: atom_id res chain seq x y z
N MET A 1 -19.31 29.78 -0.83
CA MET A 1 -19.99 28.50 -1.16
C MET A 1 -18.90 27.52 -1.50
N ALA A 2 -18.67 26.53 -0.65
CA ALA A 2 -17.71 25.45 -0.95
C ALA A 2 -18.45 24.31 -1.67
N LEU A 3 -17.77 23.64 -2.61
CA LEU A 3 -18.26 22.40 -3.19
C LEU A 3 -17.67 21.23 -2.40
N ILE A 4 -18.55 20.38 -1.89
CA ILE A 4 -18.18 19.20 -1.12
C ILE A 4 -18.69 17.95 -1.86
N VAL A 5 -17.88 16.91 -1.92
CA VAL A 5 -18.32 15.59 -2.36
C VAL A 5 -18.49 14.72 -1.12
N GLN A 6 -19.67 14.11 -0.95
CA GLN A 6 -19.92 13.18 0.16
C GLN A 6 -20.15 11.78 -0.41
N LYS A 7 -19.50 10.78 0.17
CA LYS A 7 -19.71 9.37 -0.20
C LYS A 7 -20.33 8.62 0.98
N TYR A 8 -21.38 7.86 0.70
CA TYR A 8 -22.03 6.97 1.68
C TYR A 8 -21.90 5.50 1.27
N GLY A 9 -21.34 4.67 2.16
CA GLY A 9 -21.18 3.25 1.96
C GLY A 9 -22.50 2.46 2.01
N GLY A 10 -22.49 1.20 1.60
CA GLY A 10 -23.68 0.36 1.55
C GLY A 10 -24.38 0.20 2.90
N THR A 11 -23.64 0.11 4.00
CA THR A 11 -24.18 0.09 5.36
C THR A 11 -24.88 1.39 5.74
N SER A 12 -24.38 2.52 5.25
CA SER A 12 -24.95 3.86 5.50
C SER A 12 -26.30 4.08 4.81
N VAL A 13 -26.58 3.37 3.73
CA VAL A 13 -27.83 3.44 2.94
C VAL A 13 -28.59 2.09 2.96
N GLY A 14 -28.34 1.25 3.94
CA GLY A 14 -28.81 -0.15 3.99
C GLY A 14 -30.31 -0.35 4.24
N SER A 15 -31.05 0.69 4.61
CA SER A 15 -32.52 0.65 4.80
C SER A 15 -33.14 2.02 4.48
N ALA A 16 -34.47 2.09 4.42
CA ALA A 16 -35.19 3.33 4.20
C ALA A 16 -34.91 4.36 5.29
N GLU A 17 -34.88 3.95 6.57
CA GLU A 17 -34.59 4.80 7.71
C GLU A 17 -33.19 5.41 7.60
N ARG A 18 -32.22 4.60 7.15
CA ARG A 18 -30.85 5.05 6.94
C ARG A 18 -30.73 6.05 5.80
N ILE A 19 -31.44 5.83 4.71
CA ILE A 19 -31.50 6.78 3.58
C ILE A 19 -32.08 8.12 4.04
N ILE A 20 -33.12 8.10 4.88
CA ILE A 20 -33.72 9.32 5.46
C ILE A 20 -32.69 10.03 6.35
N ALA A 21 -31.95 9.30 7.21
CA ALA A 21 -30.92 9.88 8.05
C ALA A 21 -29.77 10.51 7.20
N VAL A 22 -29.35 9.85 6.13
CA VAL A 22 -28.39 10.42 5.17
C VAL A 22 -28.94 11.67 4.50
N ALA A 23 -30.21 11.67 4.07
CA ALA A 23 -30.85 12.86 3.48
C ALA A 23 -30.87 14.04 4.46
N GLN A 24 -31.13 13.79 5.75
CA GLN A 24 -31.10 14.84 6.80
C GLN A 24 -29.70 15.41 6.98
N ARG A 25 -28.64 14.58 6.97
CA ARG A 25 -27.24 15.01 7.07
C ARG A 25 -26.82 15.83 5.83
N VAL A 26 -27.19 15.39 4.63
CA VAL A 26 -27.01 16.15 3.38
C VAL A 26 -27.66 17.53 3.48
N MET A 27 -28.92 17.59 4.00
CA MET A 27 -29.62 18.85 4.22
C MET A 27 -28.89 19.79 5.19
N GLN A 28 -28.29 19.28 6.26
CA GLN A 28 -27.50 20.10 7.19
C GLN A 28 -26.32 20.76 6.46
N THR A 29 -25.60 20.01 5.61
CA THR A 29 -24.46 20.54 4.83
C THR A 29 -24.91 21.57 3.79
N VAL A 30 -26.06 21.38 3.14
CA VAL A 30 -26.64 22.36 2.22
C VAL A 30 -27.05 23.63 2.96
N LYS A 31 -27.72 23.50 4.13
CA LYS A 31 -28.12 24.64 4.97
C LYS A 31 -26.93 25.44 5.50
N ALA A 32 -25.76 24.81 5.64
CA ALA A 32 -24.51 25.49 5.95
C ALA A 32 -23.93 26.31 4.77
N GLY A 33 -24.63 26.36 3.63
CA GLY A 33 -24.27 27.18 2.47
C GLY A 33 -23.34 26.47 1.47
N ASN A 34 -23.25 25.15 1.47
CA ASN A 34 -22.39 24.38 0.57
C ASN A 34 -23.17 23.80 -0.62
N SER A 35 -22.50 23.67 -1.76
CA SER A 35 -22.96 22.87 -2.89
C SER A 35 -22.51 21.41 -2.71
N LEU A 36 -23.36 20.45 -3.08
CA LEU A 36 -23.11 19.03 -2.80
C LEU A 36 -23.26 18.13 -4.00
N VAL A 37 -22.28 17.24 -4.14
CA VAL A 37 -22.37 15.98 -4.91
C VAL A 37 -22.33 14.83 -3.93
N VAL A 38 -23.32 13.93 -3.99
CA VAL A 38 -23.43 12.79 -3.08
C VAL A 38 -23.26 11.51 -3.87
N VAL A 39 -22.24 10.72 -3.56
CA VAL A 39 -21.97 9.41 -4.17
C VAL A 39 -22.46 8.32 -3.23
N VAL A 40 -23.24 7.38 -3.73
CA VAL A 40 -23.75 6.27 -2.91
C VAL A 40 -23.37 4.90 -3.48
N SER A 41 -23.18 3.95 -2.59
CA SER A 41 -23.05 2.52 -2.91
C SER A 41 -24.42 1.86 -3.00
N ALA A 42 -24.48 0.62 -3.48
CA ALA A 42 -25.67 -0.21 -3.39
C ALA A 42 -26.08 -0.44 -1.91
N MET A 43 -27.37 -0.64 -1.66
CA MET A 43 -27.93 -0.82 -0.31
C MET A 43 -27.42 -2.09 0.36
N GLY A 44 -26.83 -1.99 1.53
CA GLY A 44 -26.44 -3.11 2.39
C GLY A 44 -25.63 -4.20 1.65
N LYS A 45 -26.19 -5.40 1.55
CA LYS A 45 -25.57 -6.57 0.87
C LYS A 45 -26.13 -6.81 -0.54
N THR A 46 -26.72 -5.82 -1.19
CA THR A 46 -27.34 -5.98 -2.52
C THR A 46 -26.32 -6.50 -3.54
N THR A 47 -25.12 -5.94 -3.60
CA THR A 47 -24.07 -6.38 -4.53
C THR A 47 -23.71 -7.86 -4.33
N ASP A 48 -23.56 -8.31 -3.08
CA ASP A 48 -23.31 -9.73 -2.77
C ASP A 48 -24.50 -10.63 -3.19
N GLY A 49 -25.73 -10.13 -3.04
CA GLY A 49 -26.94 -10.80 -3.51
C GLY A 49 -26.96 -10.97 -5.02
N LEU A 50 -26.62 -9.93 -5.78
CA LEU A 50 -26.55 -9.97 -7.24
C LEU A 50 -25.47 -10.93 -7.73
N VAL A 51 -24.29 -10.95 -7.09
CA VAL A 51 -23.23 -11.92 -7.39
C VAL A 51 -23.70 -13.35 -7.14
N LYS A 52 -24.42 -13.61 -6.05
CA LYS A 52 -24.99 -14.95 -5.77
C LYS A 52 -26.00 -15.37 -6.82
N LEU A 53 -26.86 -14.46 -7.29
CA LEU A 53 -27.82 -14.74 -8.36
C LEU A 53 -27.12 -15.10 -9.67
N ALA A 54 -26.08 -14.36 -10.07
CA ALA A 54 -25.31 -14.67 -11.26
C ALA A 54 -24.64 -16.04 -11.17
N ASN A 55 -24.01 -16.34 -10.03
CA ASN A 55 -23.34 -17.63 -9.80
C ASN A 55 -24.33 -18.82 -9.71
N ALA A 56 -25.58 -18.58 -9.37
CA ALA A 56 -26.63 -19.60 -9.41
C ALA A 56 -27.06 -19.97 -10.84
N ILE A 57 -26.83 -19.05 -11.80
CA ILE A 57 -27.15 -19.26 -13.22
C ILE A 57 -25.95 -19.84 -13.97
N SER A 58 -24.73 -19.37 -13.67
CA SER A 58 -23.50 -19.77 -14.36
C SER A 58 -22.34 -19.91 -13.39
N SER A 59 -21.55 -20.96 -13.51
CA SER A 59 -20.31 -21.14 -12.74
C SER A 59 -19.20 -20.18 -13.19
N ASN A 60 -19.31 -19.61 -14.39
CA ASN A 60 -18.38 -18.62 -14.91
C ASN A 60 -19.16 -17.54 -15.69
N PRO A 61 -19.83 -16.60 -14.98
CA PRO A 61 -20.62 -15.56 -15.64
C PRO A 61 -19.71 -14.63 -16.46
N CYS A 62 -20.22 -14.23 -17.63
CA CYS A 62 -19.54 -13.26 -18.48
C CYS A 62 -19.33 -11.94 -17.72
N ARG A 63 -18.12 -11.41 -17.72
CA ARG A 63 -17.77 -10.19 -16.97
C ARG A 63 -18.56 -8.96 -17.40
N ARG A 64 -18.85 -8.84 -18.71
CA ARG A 64 -19.69 -7.77 -19.26
C ARG A 64 -21.10 -7.80 -18.67
N GLU A 65 -21.73 -9.00 -18.60
CA GLU A 65 -23.07 -9.15 -18.02
C GLU A 65 -23.06 -8.98 -16.49
N MET A 66 -21.94 -9.34 -15.84
CA MET A 66 -21.75 -9.02 -14.42
C MET A 66 -21.76 -7.52 -14.17
N ASP A 67 -21.09 -6.72 -14.98
CA ASP A 67 -21.07 -5.26 -14.82
C ASP A 67 -22.47 -4.67 -15.04
N MET A 68 -23.19 -5.12 -16.06
CA MET A 68 -24.58 -4.73 -16.31
C MET A 68 -25.47 -5.03 -15.10
N LEU A 69 -25.36 -6.23 -14.53
CA LEU A 69 -26.14 -6.67 -13.37
C LEU A 69 -25.78 -5.85 -12.12
N LEU A 70 -24.49 -5.75 -11.79
CA LEU A 70 -24.01 -5.10 -10.56
C LEU A 70 -24.33 -3.62 -10.55
N ALA A 71 -24.24 -2.92 -11.69
CA ALA A 71 -24.55 -1.50 -11.82
C ALA A 71 -26.00 -1.12 -11.44
N THR A 72 -26.92 -2.09 -11.38
CA THR A 72 -28.31 -1.82 -10.97
C THR A 72 -28.45 -1.50 -9.49
N GLY A 73 -27.54 -1.99 -8.64
CA GLY A 73 -27.62 -1.81 -7.19
C GLY A 73 -27.56 -0.34 -6.76
N GLU A 74 -26.61 0.42 -7.30
CA GLU A 74 -26.46 1.84 -7.02
C GLU A 74 -27.59 2.68 -7.62
N GLN A 75 -28.20 2.24 -8.72
CA GLN A 75 -29.35 2.94 -9.34
C GLN A 75 -30.55 2.99 -8.39
N VAL A 76 -30.80 1.93 -7.63
CA VAL A 76 -31.82 1.93 -6.56
C VAL A 76 -31.49 2.98 -5.50
N SER A 77 -30.27 2.98 -5.00
CA SER A 77 -29.83 3.88 -3.92
C SER A 77 -29.92 5.37 -4.30
N ILE A 78 -29.49 5.74 -5.52
CA ILE A 78 -29.54 7.14 -5.96
C ILE A 78 -30.98 7.66 -6.14
N ALA A 79 -31.87 6.81 -6.62
CA ALA A 79 -33.27 7.16 -6.79
C ALA A 79 -33.95 7.41 -5.44
N LEU A 80 -33.79 6.48 -4.48
CA LEU A 80 -34.38 6.58 -3.15
C LEU A 80 -33.84 7.77 -2.37
N LEU A 81 -32.54 8.02 -2.40
CA LEU A 81 -31.94 9.18 -1.72
C LEU A 81 -32.42 10.50 -2.35
N SER A 82 -32.54 10.58 -3.66
CA SER A 82 -33.08 11.78 -4.34
C SER A 82 -34.54 12.04 -3.97
N MET A 83 -35.38 10.99 -3.85
CA MET A 83 -36.76 11.11 -3.39
C MET A 83 -36.80 11.61 -1.93
N ALA A 84 -35.95 11.07 -1.05
CA ALA A 84 -35.89 11.50 0.35
C ALA A 84 -35.45 12.97 0.49
N LEU A 85 -34.52 13.44 -0.32
CA LEU A 85 -34.11 14.85 -0.36
C LEU A 85 -35.24 15.76 -0.85
N GLN A 86 -35.97 15.34 -1.89
CA GLN A 86 -37.11 16.08 -2.44
C GLN A 86 -38.25 16.18 -1.41
N GLU A 87 -38.52 15.12 -0.66
CA GLU A 87 -39.51 15.12 0.43
C GLU A 87 -39.13 16.10 1.54
N LEU A 88 -37.82 16.29 1.80
CA LEU A 88 -37.31 17.30 2.73
C LEU A 88 -37.29 18.73 2.13
N GLY A 89 -37.80 18.91 0.91
CA GLY A 89 -37.87 20.19 0.22
C GLY A 89 -36.58 20.63 -0.48
N GLN A 90 -35.57 19.74 -0.59
CA GLN A 90 -34.32 20.03 -1.30
C GLN A 90 -34.39 19.50 -2.72
N PRO A 91 -34.26 20.37 -3.76
CA PRO A 91 -34.13 19.93 -5.13
C PRO A 91 -32.92 19.01 -5.30
N ALA A 92 -33.16 17.80 -5.82
CA ALA A 92 -32.13 16.79 -6.03
C ALA A 92 -32.34 16.08 -7.38
N ILE A 93 -31.26 15.54 -7.92
CA ILE A 93 -31.27 14.74 -9.15
C ILE A 93 -30.35 13.53 -9.00
N SER A 94 -30.85 12.35 -9.37
CA SER A 94 -30.07 11.13 -9.45
C SER A 94 -29.45 10.94 -10.83
N LEU A 95 -28.16 10.60 -10.89
CA LEU A 95 -27.43 10.36 -12.13
C LEU A 95 -26.57 9.09 -12.00
N THR A 96 -26.57 8.27 -13.06
CA THR A 96 -25.65 7.13 -13.17
C THR A 96 -24.23 7.58 -13.49
N GLY A 97 -23.22 6.70 -13.33
CA GLY A 97 -21.84 6.96 -13.71
C GLY A 97 -21.70 7.40 -15.17
N ALA A 98 -22.43 6.75 -16.07
CA ALA A 98 -22.52 7.12 -17.49
C ALA A 98 -23.07 8.54 -17.68
N GLN A 99 -24.15 8.87 -16.97
CA GLN A 99 -24.80 10.18 -17.10
C GLN A 99 -23.97 11.35 -16.56
N VAL A 100 -23.06 11.12 -15.63
CA VAL A 100 -22.09 12.11 -15.14
C VAL A 100 -20.77 12.05 -15.92
N GLY A 101 -20.66 11.19 -16.94
CA GLY A 101 -19.54 11.12 -17.85
C GLY A 101 -18.28 10.51 -17.24
N ILE A 102 -18.43 9.52 -16.34
CA ILE A 102 -17.31 8.68 -15.89
C ILE A 102 -16.95 7.72 -17.01
N VAL A 103 -15.87 8.01 -17.73
CA VAL A 103 -15.34 7.18 -18.81
C VAL A 103 -14.20 6.31 -18.28
N THR A 104 -14.22 5.03 -18.60
CA THR A 104 -13.28 4.03 -18.10
C THR A 104 -12.59 3.26 -19.21
N GLU A 105 -11.57 2.48 -18.84
CA GLU A 105 -11.05 1.39 -19.69
C GLU A 105 -12.17 0.39 -19.99
N ALA A 106 -11.96 -0.44 -21.03
CA ALA A 106 -12.89 -1.51 -21.42
C ALA A 106 -12.72 -2.82 -20.60
N GLU A 107 -12.01 -2.74 -19.47
CA GLU A 107 -11.75 -3.86 -18.58
C GLU A 107 -12.92 -4.07 -17.61
N HIS A 108 -13.79 -5.04 -17.91
CA HIS A 108 -14.94 -5.36 -17.07
C HIS A 108 -14.54 -5.84 -15.67
N THR A 109 -15.37 -5.47 -14.67
CA THR A 109 -15.29 -5.79 -13.23
C THR A 109 -14.15 -5.12 -12.46
N ARG A 110 -13.22 -4.41 -13.13
CA ARG A 110 -12.07 -3.72 -12.52
C ARG A 110 -11.57 -2.52 -13.33
N ALA A 111 -12.46 -1.90 -14.07
CA ALA A 111 -12.12 -0.79 -14.95
C ALA A 111 -11.46 0.38 -14.18
N ARG A 112 -10.56 1.12 -14.84
CA ARG A 112 -9.95 2.35 -14.32
C ARG A 112 -10.59 3.56 -14.98
N ILE A 113 -10.71 4.65 -14.23
CA ILE A 113 -11.30 5.89 -14.72
C ILE A 113 -10.26 6.60 -15.61
N LEU A 114 -10.65 6.86 -16.85
CA LEU A 114 -9.84 7.59 -17.83
C LEU A 114 -10.14 9.09 -17.80
N ASN A 115 -11.42 9.45 -17.69
CA ASN A 115 -11.86 10.83 -17.74
C ASN A 115 -13.22 11.00 -17.06
N ILE A 116 -13.52 12.23 -16.63
CA ILE A 116 -14.84 12.63 -16.10
C ILE A 116 -15.25 13.94 -16.74
N SER A 117 -16.48 13.97 -17.28
CA SER A 117 -17.07 15.20 -17.81
C SER A 117 -17.91 15.89 -16.75
N SER A 118 -17.42 17.00 -16.18
CA SER A 118 -18.10 17.72 -15.08
C SER A 118 -19.30 18.56 -15.50
N GLN A 119 -19.46 18.88 -16.79
CA GLN A 119 -20.40 19.86 -17.30
C GLN A 119 -21.87 19.64 -16.85
N ARG A 120 -22.32 18.39 -16.86
CA ARG A 120 -23.70 18.06 -16.46
C ARG A 120 -23.92 18.25 -14.98
N ILE A 121 -22.94 17.86 -14.15
CA ILE A 121 -22.98 18.07 -12.70
C ILE A 121 -23.01 19.56 -12.40
N GLU A 122 -22.09 20.34 -12.97
CA GLU A 122 -21.99 21.79 -12.76
C GLU A 122 -23.27 22.54 -13.12
N ARG A 123 -23.96 22.14 -14.20
CA ARG A 123 -25.27 22.71 -14.58
C ARG A 123 -26.30 22.50 -13.48
N HIS A 124 -26.42 21.28 -12.93
CA HIS A 124 -27.39 21.03 -11.88
C HIS A 124 -27.02 21.66 -10.53
N LEU A 125 -25.73 21.81 -10.22
CA LEU A 125 -25.27 22.54 -9.04
C LEU A 125 -25.61 24.04 -9.16
N LYS A 126 -25.49 24.64 -10.36
CA LYS A 126 -25.92 26.03 -10.62
C LYS A 126 -27.43 26.22 -10.41
N ASP A 127 -28.23 25.18 -10.67
CA ASP A 127 -29.67 25.18 -10.38
C ASP A 127 -29.96 24.89 -8.88
N SER A 128 -28.98 24.97 -8.00
CA SER A 128 -29.07 24.67 -6.55
C SER A 128 -29.60 23.28 -6.22
N LYS A 129 -29.38 22.30 -7.09
CA LYS A 129 -29.75 20.90 -6.88
C LYS A 129 -28.60 20.16 -6.21
N VAL A 130 -28.93 19.26 -5.30
CA VAL A 130 -28.01 18.20 -4.86
C VAL A 130 -27.92 17.15 -5.98
N VAL A 131 -26.70 16.84 -6.41
CA VAL A 131 -26.47 15.82 -7.45
C VAL A 131 -26.11 14.50 -6.77
N VAL A 132 -26.99 13.49 -6.90
CA VAL A 132 -26.80 12.17 -6.33
C VAL A 132 -26.28 11.22 -7.41
N VAL A 133 -25.08 10.69 -7.23
CA VAL A 133 -24.36 9.90 -8.25
C VAL A 133 -24.24 8.45 -7.82
N ALA A 134 -24.54 7.54 -8.73
CA ALA A 134 -24.24 6.11 -8.55
C ALA A 134 -22.72 5.92 -8.58
N GLY A 135 -22.15 5.50 -7.45
CA GLY A 135 -20.75 5.11 -7.37
C GLY A 135 -20.46 3.79 -8.11
N PHE A 136 -19.21 3.33 -8.09
CA PHE A 136 -18.80 2.00 -8.56
C PHE A 136 -18.88 1.78 -10.07
N GLN A 137 -19.53 2.58 -10.86
CA GLN A 137 -19.85 2.35 -12.27
C GLN A 137 -19.41 3.50 -13.18
N GLY A 138 -19.12 3.16 -14.44
CA GLY A 138 -18.85 4.09 -15.54
C GLY A 138 -19.23 3.48 -16.88
N ILE A 139 -18.72 4.05 -17.95
CA ILE A 139 -18.87 3.51 -19.31
C ILE A 139 -17.49 3.34 -19.97
N SER A 140 -17.34 2.33 -20.80
CA SER A 140 -16.11 2.10 -21.55
C SER A 140 -15.84 3.24 -22.53
N SER A 141 -14.56 3.49 -22.79
CA SER A 141 -14.10 4.46 -23.79
C SER A 141 -14.28 3.97 -25.24
N THR A 142 -14.78 2.73 -25.43
CA THR A 142 -15.04 2.17 -26.75
C THR A 142 -16.30 2.76 -27.37
N THR A 143 -16.47 2.56 -28.66
CA THR A 143 -17.66 3.03 -29.43
C THR A 143 -18.97 2.40 -28.96
N ASP A 144 -18.90 1.25 -28.26
CA ASP A 144 -20.08 0.50 -27.84
C ASP A 144 -20.69 1.00 -26.51
N TRP A 145 -19.95 1.90 -25.80
CA TRP A 145 -20.43 2.56 -24.58
C TRP A 145 -20.92 1.57 -23.50
N GLU A 146 -20.19 0.47 -23.36
CA GLU A 146 -20.51 -0.60 -22.43
C GLU A 146 -20.45 -0.12 -20.98
N ILE A 147 -21.39 -0.57 -20.16
CA ILE A 147 -21.32 -0.34 -18.71
C ILE A 147 -20.13 -1.11 -18.13
N THR A 148 -19.35 -0.44 -17.32
CA THR A 148 -18.19 -1.01 -16.62
C THR A 148 -18.32 -0.79 -15.12
N THR A 149 -17.73 -1.69 -14.32
CA THR A 149 -17.60 -1.49 -12.88
C THR A 149 -16.14 -1.38 -12.46
N LEU A 150 -15.91 -0.59 -11.40
CA LEU A 150 -14.56 -0.24 -10.92
C LEU A 150 -13.97 -1.29 -9.97
N GLY A 151 -14.72 -2.33 -9.65
CA GLY A 151 -14.33 -3.34 -8.68
C GLY A 151 -14.51 -2.90 -7.22
N ARG A 152 -13.96 -3.67 -6.27
CA ARG A 152 -14.10 -3.36 -4.83
C ARG A 152 -13.60 -1.95 -4.52
N GLY A 153 -14.29 -1.25 -3.62
CA GLY A 153 -13.98 0.15 -3.28
C GLY A 153 -14.28 1.16 -4.38
N GLY A 154 -14.96 0.75 -5.46
CA GLY A 154 -15.26 1.59 -6.62
C GLY A 154 -16.07 2.84 -6.28
N SER A 155 -16.93 2.81 -5.26
CA SER A 155 -17.68 4.01 -4.83
C SER A 155 -16.77 5.06 -4.19
N ASP A 156 -15.75 4.67 -3.40
CA ASP A 156 -14.74 5.58 -2.87
C ASP A 156 -13.94 6.20 -4.02
N THR A 157 -13.51 5.34 -4.95
CA THR A 157 -12.78 5.75 -6.17
C THR A 157 -13.61 6.76 -7.00
N SER A 158 -14.90 6.49 -7.24
CA SER A 158 -15.80 7.41 -7.94
C SER A 158 -15.92 8.76 -7.24
N ALA A 159 -16.09 8.76 -5.91
CA ALA A 159 -16.27 9.97 -5.13
C ALA A 159 -15.03 10.87 -5.18
N VAL A 160 -13.85 10.29 -4.96
CA VAL A 160 -12.61 11.05 -4.98
C VAL A 160 -12.25 11.53 -6.39
N ALA A 161 -12.52 10.72 -7.42
CA ALA A 161 -12.34 11.12 -8.82
C ALA A 161 -13.26 12.28 -9.21
N LEU A 162 -14.52 12.24 -8.76
CA LEU A 162 -15.45 13.37 -8.93
C LEU A 162 -14.99 14.62 -8.17
N ALA A 163 -14.48 14.46 -6.94
CA ALA A 163 -13.93 15.59 -6.18
C ALA A 163 -12.74 16.22 -6.89
N ALA A 164 -11.84 15.42 -7.45
CA ALA A 164 -10.72 15.90 -8.26
C ALA A 164 -11.18 16.63 -9.52
N ALA A 165 -12.12 16.05 -10.30
CA ALA A 165 -12.62 16.61 -11.54
C ALA A 165 -13.38 17.92 -11.33
N LEU A 166 -14.12 18.04 -10.23
CA LEU A 166 -14.92 19.20 -9.85
C LEU A 166 -14.12 20.23 -9.04
N LYS A 167 -12.87 19.95 -8.69
CA LYS A 167 -12.04 20.78 -7.79
C LYS A 167 -12.77 21.07 -6.48
N ALA A 168 -13.38 20.05 -5.89
CA ALA A 168 -14.09 20.16 -4.63
C ALA A 168 -13.16 20.57 -3.50
N SER A 169 -13.69 21.30 -2.51
CA SER A 169 -12.93 21.72 -1.32
C SER A 169 -12.48 20.55 -0.47
N CYS A 170 -13.30 19.50 -0.38
CA CYS A 170 -12.96 18.22 0.25
C CYS A 170 -13.88 17.10 -0.24
N CYS A 171 -13.47 15.86 0.03
CA CYS A 171 -14.30 14.66 -0.15
C CYS A 171 -14.50 13.98 1.21
N GLU A 172 -15.73 13.93 1.69
CA GLU A 172 -16.10 13.27 2.95
C GLU A 172 -16.54 11.84 2.66
N ILE A 173 -15.87 10.87 3.28
CA ILE A 173 -16.18 9.45 3.17
C ILE A 173 -16.87 9.00 4.45
N TYR A 174 -18.17 8.72 4.35
CA TYR A 174 -18.97 8.21 5.45
C TYR A 174 -19.00 6.68 5.45
N THR A 175 -18.66 6.10 6.59
CA THR A 175 -18.52 4.65 6.79
C THR A 175 -19.11 4.24 8.16
N ASP A 176 -18.94 2.98 8.55
CA ASP A 176 -19.41 2.40 9.82
C ASP A 176 -18.43 2.55 10.99
N VAL A 177 -17.26 3.15 10.75
CA VAL A 177 -16.27 3.46 11.78
C VAL A 177 -16.13 4.98 11.96
N PRO A 178 -15.67 5.47 13.15
CA PRO A 178 -15.58 6.91 13.42
C PRO A 178 -14.51 7.64 12.59
N GLY A 179 -13.60 6.90 11.95
CA GLY A 179 -12.47 7.41 11.16
C GLY A 179 -11.38 6.36 11.02
N ILE A 180 -10.14 6.79 10.83
CA ILE A 180 -8.99 5.91 10.74
C ILE A 180 -8.45 5.65 12.15
N LEU A 181 -8.29 4.39 12.50
CA LEU A 181 -7.83 3.94 13.80
C LEU A 181 -6.38 3.43 13.73
N THR A 182 -5.70 3.44 14.86
CA THR A 182 -4.30 2.97 14.98
C THR A 182 -4.11 1.50 14.64
N THR A 183 -5.21 0.70 14.69
CA THR A 183 -5.30 -0.67 14.19
C THR A 183 -6.78 -1.09 14.07
N ASP A 184 -7.06 -2.35 13.70
CA ASP A 184 -8.42 -2.90 13.63
C ASP A 184 -9.03 -3.03 15.05
N PRO A 185 -10.08 -2.27 15.39
CA PRO A 185 -10.68 -2.27 16.71
C PRO A 185 -11.36 -3.60 17.07
N ARG A 186 -11.66 -4.46 16.08
CA ARG A 186 -12.20 -5.82 16.34
C ARG A 186 -11.14 -6.75 16.93
N ILE A 187 -9.85 -6.44 16.72
CA ILE A 187 -8.71 -7.20 17.26
C ILE A 187 -8.16 -6.51 18.52
N VAL A 188 -8.07 -5.18 18.50
CA VAL A 188 -7.59 -4.34 19.60
C VAL A 188 -8.65 -3.27 19.90
N PRO A 189 -9.58 -3.53 20.84
CA PRO A 189 -10.68 -2.58 21.15
C PRO A 189 -10.20 -1.20 21.63
N GLU A 190 -8.99 -1.12 22.16
CA GLU A 190 -8.35 0.11 22.64
C GLU A 190 -7.71 0.94 21.52
N ALA A 191 -7.88 0.54 20.24
CA ALA A 191 -7.35 1.29 19.10
C ALA A 191 -7.81 2.75 19.14
N GLN A 192 -6.88 3.69 18.96
CA GLN A 192 -7.14 5.12 19.05
C GLN A 192 -7.58 5.69 17.70
N LEU A 193 -8.53 6.63 17.71
CA LEU A 193 -8.91 7.40 16.53
C LEU A 193 -7.82 8.43 16.22
N MET A 194 -7.35 8.44 14.98
CA MET A 194 -6.41 9.44 14.48
C MET A 194 -7.15 10.71 14.05
N SER A 195 -6.70 11.87 14.49
CA SER A 195 -7.26 13.15 14.02
C SER A 195 -6.83 13.47 12.58
N GLU A 196 -5.60 13.06 12.23
CA GLU A 196 -5.01 13.32 10.92
C GLU A 196 -4.02 12.21 10.54
N ILE A 197 -3.92 11.93 9.25
CA ILE A 197 -2.96 11.01 8.64
C ILE A 197 -2.58 11.51 7.24
N THR A 198 -1.36 11.26 6.78
CA THR A 198 -0.97 11.61 5.41
C THR A 198 -1.51 10.58 4.40
N CYS A 199 -1.67 11.00 3.14
CA CYS A 199 -2.05 10.06 2.06
C CYS A 199 -1.06 8.91 1.92
N ASP A 200 0.24 9.16 2.09
CA ASP A 200 1.27 8.13 1.95
C ASP A 200 1.17 7.08 3.07
N GLU A 201 0.98 7.51 4.33
CA GLU A 201 0.71 6.60 5.45
C GLU A 201 -0.61 5.84 5.25
N MET A 202 -1.66 6.53 4.75
CA MET A 202 -2.95 5.88 4.51
C MET A 202 -2.87 4.84 3.39
N LEU A 203 -2.08 5.08 2.34
CA LEU A 203 -1.82 4.10 1.27
C LEU A 203 -1.18 2.82 1.83
N GLU A 204 -0.15 2.97 2.67
CA GLU A 204 0.49 1.83 3.32
C GLU A 204 -0.51 1.05 4.22
N LEU A 205 -1.29 1.75 5.05
CA LEU A 205 -2.28 1.09 5.91
C LEU A 205 -3.40 0.41 5.10
N ALA A 206 -3.87 1.05 4.03
CA ALA A 206 -4.95 0.51 3.19
C ALA A 206 -4.51 -0.76 2.44
N SER A 207 -3.28 -0.81 1.94
CA SER A 207 -2.71 -1.99 1.27
C SER A 207 -2.49 -3.16 2.24
N LEU A 208 -2.21 -2.85 3.51
CA LEU A 208 -1.99 -3.83 4.57
C LEU A 208 -3.28 -4.37 5.21
N GLY A 209 -4.44 -4.00 4.66
CA GLY A 209 -5.73 -4.54 5.09
C GLY A 209 -6.57 -3.64 6.00
N ALA A 210 -6.17 -2.39 6.24
CA ALA A 210 -7.04 -1.39 6.86
C ALA A 210 -8.16 -1.01 5.88
N LYS A 211 -9.33 -1.66 6.01
CA LYS A 211 -10.43 -1.63 5.02
C LYS A 211 -11.29 -0.35 5.05
N VAL A 212 -10.80 0.74 5.62
CA VAL A 212 -11.60 1.98 5.79
C VAL A 212 -11.66 2.77 4.48
N LEU A 213 -10.52 2.89 3.78
CA LEU A 213 -10.44 3.50 2.46
C LEU A 213 -9.84 2.54 1.44
N HIS A 214 -10.29 2.63 0.21
CA HIS A 214 -9.68 1.85 -0.87
C HIS A 214 -8.40 2.54 -1.38
N PRO A 215 -7.28 1.79 -1.61
CA PRO A 215 -6.01 2.38 -2.04
C PRO A 215 -6.14 3.28 -3.29
N ARG A 216 -6.91 2.88 -4.32
CA ARG A 216 -7.15 3.69 -5.53
C ARG A 216 -7.76 5.07 -5.23
N ALA A 217 -8.66 5.15 -4.24
CA ALA A 217 -9.24 6.43 -3.82
C ALA A 217 -8.19 7.35 -3.19
N VAL A 218 -7.33 6.79 -2.33
CA VAL A 218 -6.24 7.53 -1.68
C VAL A 218 -5.17 7.93 -2.70
N GLU A 219 -4.88 7.06 -3.68
CA GLU A 219 -3.98 7.37 -4.81
C GLU A 219 -4.47 8.61 -5.59
N ILE A 220 -5.76 8.65 -5.97
CA ILE A 220 -6.34 9.80 -6.65
C ILE A 220 -6.25 11.04 -5.77
N ALA A 221 -6.62 10.94 -4.49
CA ALA A 221 -6.55 12.06 -3.55
C ALA A 221 -5.15 12.65 -3.48
N ARG A 222 -4.13 11.82 -3.32
CA ARG A 222 -2.73 12.21 -3.30
C ARG A 222 -2.30 12.90 -4.60
N ASN A 223 -2.64 12.28 -5.72
CA ASN A 223 -2.19 12.73 -7.04
C ASN A 223 -2.81 14.06 -7.48
N TYR A 224 -4.03 14.33 -7.03
CA TYR A 224 -4.80 15.54 -7.42
C TYR A 224 -4.98 16.52 -6.25
N GLY A 225 -4.42 16.26 -5.08
CA GLY A 225 -4.49 17.15 -3.92
C GLY A 225 -5.89 17.27 -3.32
N VAL A 226 -6.70 16.22 -3.39
CA VAL A 226 -8.01 16.19 -2.77
C VAL A 226 -7.88 15.92 -1.28
N GLU A 227 -8.35 16.82 -0.43
CA GLU A 227 -8.47 16.57 1.01
C GLU A 227 -9.60 15.57 1.25
N LEU A 228 -9.29 14.45 1.98
CA LEU A 228 -10.30 13.49 2.39
C LEU A 228 -10.61 13.66 3.88
N VAL A 229 -11.88 13.45 4.25
CA VAL A 229 -12.31 13.37 5.65
C VAL A 229 -13.10 12.09 5.83
N VAL A 230 -12.62 11.19 6.68
CA VAL A 230 -13.30 9.93 6.98
C VAL A 230 -14.12 10.08 8.26
N ARG A 231 -15.42 9.81 8.18
CA ARG A 231 -16.37 10.01 9.29
C ARG A 231 -17.31 8.83 9.46
N SER A 232 -17.87 8.70 10.67
CA SER A 232 -19.00 7.81 10.90
C SER A 232 -20.28 8.33 10.24
N SER A 233 -21.05 7.43 9.62
CA SER A 233 -22.42 7.75 9.20
C SER A 233 -23.43 7.77 10.36
N TRP A 234 -23.00 7.36 11.58
CA TRP A 234 -23.85 7.23 12.77
C TRP A 234 -23.68 8.35 13.78
N THR A 235 -22.51 8.95 13.86
CA THR A 235 -22.16 9.99 14.82
C THR A 235 -21.78 11.28 14.11
N ASP A 236 -21.69 12.37 14.87
CA ASP A 236 -21.26 13.68 14.36
C ASP A 236 -19.79 13.98 14.72
N ASP A 237 -19.02 12.94 15.04
CA ASP A 237 -17.60 13.06 15.34
C ASP A 237 -16.83 13.69 14.17
N PRO A 238 -15.77 14.45 14.46
CA PRO A 238 -14.99 15.16 13.42
C PRO A 238 -14.32 14.19 12.41
N GLY A 239 -14.08 12.94 12.83
CA GLY A 239 -13.45 11.92 12.00
C GLY A 239 -11.93 12.12 11.85
N THR A 240 -11.37 11.55 10.80
CA THR A 240 -9.94 11.63 10.46
C THR A 240 -9.75 12.42 9.17
N ARG A 241 -8.87 13.41 9.18
CA ARG A 241 -8.42 14.10 7.97
C ARG A 241 -7.28 13.31 7.32
N VAL A 242 -7.40 13.05 6.01
CA VAL A 242 -6.33 12.45 5.21
C VAL A 242 -5.74 13.56 4.34
N VAL A 243 -4.50 13.94 4.64
CA VAL A 243 -3.86 15.14 4.07
C VAL A 243 -3.01 14.73 2.87
N SER A 244 -3.28 15.36 1.73
CA SER A 244 -2.50 15.18 0.52
C SER A 244 -1.28 16.12 0.50
N PRO A 245 -0.14 15.68 -0.03
CA PRO A 245 0.96 16.60 -0.33
C PRO A 245 0.52 17.61 -1.39
N THR A 246 1.27 18.71 -1.55
CA THR A 246 1.01 19.66 -2.63
C THR A 246 1.10 18.94 -3.97
N PRO A 247 0.01 18.86 -4.75
CA PRO A 247 0.00 18.07 -5.97
C PRO A 247 0.85 18.73 -7.05
N GLN A 248 1.52 17.89 -7.84
CA GLN A 248 2.08 18.35 -9.11
C GLN A 248 0.95 18.54 -10.13
N PRO A 249 1.04 19.54 -11.03
CA PRO A 249 0.04 19.73 -12.07
C PRO A 249 -0.13 18.45 -12.90
N ARG A 250 -1.32 17.87 -12.88
CA ARG A 250 -1.66 16.65 -13.65
C ARG A 250 -2.88 16.90 -14.51
N SER A 251 -2.92 16.28 -15.69
CA SER A 251 -4.09 16.23 -16.54
C SER A 251 -5.16 15.33 -15.91
N LEU A 252 -6.42 15.73 -16.03
CA LEU A 252 -7.56 14.86 -15.70
C LEU A 252 -7.82 13.80 -16.80
N VAL A 253 -7.20 13.95 -17.97
CA VAL A 253 -7.23 12.92 -19.03
C VAL A 253 -6.27 11.79 -18.63
N GLY A 254 -6.77 10.58 -18.60
CA GLY A 254 -6.04 9.43 -18.08
C GLY A 254 -5.96 9.39 -16.54
N LEU A 255 -6.99 9.86 -15.84
CA LEU A 255 -7.02 10.14 -14.40
C LEU A 255 -6.35 9.07 -13.53
N GLU A 256 -6.64 7.78 -13.79
CA GLU A 256 -6.02 6.67 -13.06
C GLU A 256 -4.89 5.96 -13.81
N ILE A 257 -4.66 6.26 -15.10
CA ILE A 257 -3.67 5.52 -15.90
C ILE A 257 -2.42 6.33 -16.24
N THR A 258 -2.46 7.67 -16.02
CA THR A 258 -1.29 8.51 -16.23
C THR A 258 -0.20 8.23 -15.20
N ARG A 259 1.03 8.24 -15.68
CA ARG A 259 2.32 8.16 -14.97
C ARG A 259 2.28 7.47 -13.60
N PRO A 260 2.64 6.18 -13.52
CA PRO A 260 2.72 5.47 -12.24
C PRO A 260 3.84 6.01 -11.34
N VAL A 261 4.83 6.68 -11.92
CA VAL A 261 6.03 7.21 -11.26
C VAL A 261 6.10 8.72 -11.45
N ASP A 262 6.32 9.44 -10.36
CA ASP A 262 6.38 10.90 -10.29
C ASP A 262 7.81 11.43 -10.33
N GLY A 263 8.76 10.64 -9.81
CA GLY A 263 10.14 11.05 -9.68
C GLY A 263 11.10 9.87 -9.58
N VAL A 264 12.37 10.18 -9.86
CA VAL A 264 13.51 9.31 -9.55
C VAL A 264 14.32 10.03 -8.48
N GLU A 265 14.65 9.33 -7.40
CA GLU A 265 15.49 9.82 -6.32
C GLU A 265 16.76 9.01 -6.25
N ALA A 266 17.85 9.64 -5.82
CA ALA A 266 19.12 8.96 -5.57
C ALA A 266 19.76 9.49 -4.30
N ASP A 267 20.34 8.56 -3.54
CA ASP A 267 21.12 8.83 -2.36
C ASP A 267 22.46 8.08 -2.46
N THR A 268 23.54 8.82 -2.51
CA THR A 268 24.93 8.31 -2.63
C THR A 268 25.67 8.29 -1.29
N ASP A 269 25.07 8.84 -0.24
CA ASP A 269 25.66 8.83 1.12
C ASP A 269 25.20 7.59 1.89
N GLN A 270 25.37 6.42 1.29
CA GLN A 270 24.94 5.14 1.85
C GLN A 270 26.09 4.15 1.93
N ALA A 271 26.09 3.35 2.99
CA ALA A 271 26.94 2.18 3.15
C ALA A 271 26.13 1.02 3.70
N LYS A 272 26.48 -0.21 3.33
CA LYS A 272 25.80 -1.44 3.74
C LYS A 272 26.63 -2.18 4.77
N VAL A 273 25.97 -2.64 5.84
CA VAL A 273 26.50 -3.58 6.84
C VAL A 273 25.63 -4.84 6.81
N ALA A 274 26.24 -6.00 6.70
CA ALA A 274 25.56 -7.28 6.72
C ALA A 274 26.17 -8.22 7.76
N LEU A 275 25.31 -8.85 8.57
CA LEU A 275 25.67 -9.97 9.44
C LEU A 275 25.17 -11.23 8.76
N LEU A 276 26.10 -12.11 8.42
CA LEU A 276 25.84 -13.37 7.75
C LEU A 276 25.81 -14.51 8.76
N ARG A 277 24.99 -15.52 8.51
CA ARG A 277 24.89 -16.72 9.34
C ARG A 277 24.51 -16.47 10.81
N VAL A 278 23.61 -15.50 11.03
CA VAL A 278 23.02 -15.32 12.36
C VAL A 278 21.98 -16.40 12.64
N PRO A 279 21.87 -16.91 13.89
CA PRO A 279 20.89 -17.94 14.24
C PRO A 279 19.45 -17.48 13.98
N ASP A 280 18.59 -18.41 13.52
CA ASP A 280 17.17 -18.14 13.33
C ASP A 280 16.37 -18.48 14.59
N HIS A 281 16.27 -17.51 15.50
CA HIS A 281 15.45 -17.63 16.70
C HIS A 281 14.98 -16.25 17.21
N PRO A 282 13.90 -16.21 18.01
CA PRO A 282 13.39 -14.96 18.57
C PRO A 282 14.46 -14.16 19.31
N GLY A 283 14.48 -12.84 19.10
CA GLY A 283 15.34 -11.90 19.81
C GLY A 283 16.65 -11.54 19.10
N VAL A 284 17.04 -12.20 18.02
CA VAL A 284 18.29 -11.87 17.29
C VAL A 284 18.24 -10.45 16.73
N ALA A 285 17.20 -10.10 15.98
CA ALA A 285 17.02 -8.75 15.44
C ALA A 285 16.88 -7.71 16.56
N ALA A 286 16.14 -8.04 17.63
CA ALA A 286 15.99 -7.15 18.79
C ALA A 286 17.32 -6.80 19.45
N ARG A 287 18.23 -7.76 19.63
CA ARG A 287 19.56 -7.54 20.21
C ARG A 287 20.41 -6.65 19.32
N LEU A 288 20.48 -6.97 18.02
CA LEU A 288 21.28 -6.20 17.07
C LEU A 288 20.82 -4.74 17.00
N PHE A 289 19.54 -4.53 16.66
CA PHE A 289 19.00 -3.19 16.48
C PHE A 289 18.79 -2.44 17.80
N GLY A 290 18.62 -3.15 18.91
CA GLY A 290 18.62 -2.58 20.24
C GLY A 290 19.97 -1.95 20.59
N GLU A 291 21.10 -2.58 20.26
CA GLU A 291 22.42 -2.00 20.49
C GLU A 291 22.72 -0.84 19.54
N ILE A 292 22.33 -0.98 18.25
CA ILE A 292 22.42 0.11 17.27
C ILE A 292 21.65 1.35 17.76
N ALA A 293 20.43 1.15 18.29
CA ALA A 293 19.60 2.23 18.82
C ALA A 293 20.20 2.88 20.08
N ARG A 294 20.80 2.10 20.99
CA ARG A 294 21.50 2.65 22.17
C ARG A 294 22.67 3.56 21.81
N GLN A 295 23.30 3.31 20.67
CA GLN A 295 24.36 4.13 20.13
C GLN A 295 23.83 5.32 19.31
N HIS A 296 22.50 5.54 19.26
CA HIS A 296 21.85 6.59 18.46
C HIS A 296 22.28 6.55 16.98
N LEU A 297 22.38 5.34 16.40
CA LEU A 297 22.67 5.16 14.99
C LEU A 297 21.36 5.00 14.22
N ASP A 298 21.20 5.85 13.23
CA ASP A 298 20.06 5.76 12.31
C ASP A 298 20.31 4.73 11.22
N VAL A 299 19.29 3.91 10.91
CA VAL A 299 19.33 2.84 9.94
C VAL A 299 18.23 3.07 8.93
N ASP A 300 18.56 3.09 7.64
CA ASP A 300 17.59 3.35 6.57
C ASP A 300 16.89 2.06 6.12
N LEU A 301 17.56 1.20 5.37
CA LEU A 301 16.97 -0.06 4.90
C LEU A 301 17.41 -1.21 5.81
N ILE A 302 16.45 -2.05 6.22
CA ILE A 302 16.72 -3.31 6.91
C ILE A 302 16.11 -4.43 6.10
N ILE A 303 16.89 -5.46 5.80
CA ILE A 303 16.40 -6.71 5.22
C ILE A 303 16.90 -7.90 6.03
N GLN A 304 16.05 -8.87 6.22
CA GLN A 304 16.40 -10.17 6.77
C GLN A 304 15.90 -11.25 5.83
N SER A 305 16.81 -12.13 5.41
CA SER A 305 16.53 -13.27 4.53
C SER A 305 16.64 -14.58 5.26
N ILE A 306 15.80 -15.56 4.89
CA ILE A 306 15.86 -16.92 5.40
C ILE A 306 16.83 -17.74 4.55
N HIS A 307 17.63 -18.61 5.22
CA HIS A 307 18.50 -19.57 4.56
C HIS A 307 18.28 -21.01 5.07
N GLU A 308 18.85 -21.96 4.34
CA GLU A 308 18.97 -23.34 4.80
C GLU A 308 19.81 -23.41 6.08
N GLY A 309 19.46 -24.34 6.98
CA GLY A 309 20.25 -24.65 8.17
C GLY A 309 19.99 -23.76 9.39
N ASN A 310 18.77 -23.23 9.57
CA ASN A 310 18.38 -22.40 10.72
C ASN A 310 19.27 -21.15 10.93
N THR A 311 19.74 -20.55 9.83
CA THR A 311 20.49 -19.29 9.89
C THR A 311 19.91 -18.26 8.94
N ASN A 312 19.99 -16.99 9.33
CA ASN A 312 19.55 -15.85 8.54
C ASN A 312 20.73 -14.94 8.19
N ASP A 313 20.53 -14.08 7.21
CA ASP A 313 21.38 -12.92 7.00
C ASP A 313 20.56 -11.67 7.30
N ILE A 314 21.15 -10.75 8.06
CA ILE A 314 20.56 -9.43 8.35
C ILE A 314 21.45 -8.39 7.71
N ALA A 315 20.92 -7.60 6.81
CA ALA A 315 21.64 -6.48 6.22
C ALA A 315 20.88 -5.19 6.44
N PHE A 316 21.62 -4.11 6.62
CA PHE A 316 21.06 -2.78 6.76
C PHE A 316 21.96 -1.73 6.12
N THR A 317 21.39 -0.59 5.76
CA THR A 317 22.14 0.56 5.27
C THR A 317 22.19 1.67 6.31
N VAL A 318 23.30 2.39 6.30
CA VAL A 318 23.56 3.56 7.13
C VAL A 318 24.21 4.64 6.29
N THR A 319 24.16 5.87 6.74
CA THR A 319 24.93 6.94 6.11
C THR A 319 26.44 6.74 6.33
N THR A 320 27.24 7.12 5.35
CA THR A 320 28.71 6.93 5.36
C THR A 320 29.40 7.47 6.63
N PRO A 321 29.01 8.64 7.20
CA PRO A 321 29.66 9.17 8.41
C PRO A 321 29.56 8.27 9.64
N ILE A 322 28.48 7.50 9.78
CA ILE A 322 28.26 6.64 10.95
C ILE A 322 28.70 5.18 10.74
N LEU A 323 29.16 4.83 9.53
CA LEU A 323 29.51 3.47 9.15
C LEU A 323 30.48 2.79 10.11
N LYS A 324 31.60 3.46 10.48
CA LYS A 324 32.60 2.86 11.39
C LYS A 324 32.01 2.50 12.75
N ARG A 325 31.07 3.30 13.24
CA ARG A 325 30.36 3.02 14.50
C ARG A 325 29.40 1.86 14.34
N ALA A 326 28.64 1.82 13.25
CA ALA A 326 27.72 0.73 12.94
C ALA A 326 28.47 -0.61 12.76
N GLU A 327 29.59 -0.60 12.06
CA GLU A 327 30.47 -1.76 11.91
C GLU A 327 31.02 -2.25 13.27
N ALA A 328 31.50 -1.35 14.12
CA ALA A 328 32.00 -1.70 15.45
C ALA A 328 30.90 -2.36 16.32
N VAL A 329 29.68 -1.84 16.27
CA VAL A 329 28.52 -2.45 16.96
C VAL A 329 28.21 -3.83 16.40
N ALA A 330 28.17 -3.98 15.07
CA ALA A 330 27.92 -5.26 14.42
C ALA A 330 28.99 -6.31 14.79
N GLN A 331 30.27 -5.94 14.77
CA GLN A 331 31.39 -6.79 15.16
C GLN A 331 31.33 -7.19 16.64
N ALA A 332 30.97 -6.27 17.53
CA ALA A 332 30.83 -6.55 18.96
C ALA A 332 29.68 -7.50 19.27
N ILE A 333 28.58 -7.41 18.50
CA ILE A 333 27.39 -8.22 18.76
C ILE A 333 27.42 -9.58 18.07
N ALA A 334 28.09 -9.72 16.93
CA ALA A 334 28.19 -10.97 16.17
C ALA A 334 28.57 -12.19 17.03
N PRO A 335 29.57 -12.13 17.94
CA PRO A 335 29.89 -13.25 18.85
C PRO A 335 28.76 -13.58 19.84
N VAL A 336 27.98 -12.58 20.27
CA VAL A 336 26.89 -12.75 21.25
C VAL A 336 25.66 -13.40 20.63
N LEU A 337 25.48 -13.29 19.31
CA LEU A 337 24.39 -13.89 18.58
C LEU A 337 24.60 -15.37 18.26
N ARG A 338 25.74 -15.95 18.59
CA ARG A 338 26.08 -17.36 18.30
C ARG A 338 25.15 -18.32 19.04
N SER A 339 24.77 -19.38 18.33
CA SER A 339 24.14 -20.56 18.95
C SER A 339 25.18 -21.38 19.73
N HIS A 340 24.88 -21.80 20.95
CA HIS A 340 25.78 -22.55 21.80
C HIS A 340 26.17 -23.94 21.25
N ASN A 341 25.53 -24.42 20.19
CA ASN A 341 25.66 -25.82 19.73
C ASN A 341 26.51 -26.03 18.46
N ASN A 342 26.97 -25.00 17.74
CA ASN A 342 27.78 -25.17 16.53
C ASN A 342 28.99 -24.23 16.53
N ALA A 343 30.12 -24.70 16.99
CA ALA A 343 31.39 -23.96 17.02
C ALA A 343 32.02 -23.72 15.62
N GLN A 344 31.42 -24.22 14.54
CA GLN A 344 32.00 -24.17 13.19
C GLN A 344 31.41 -23.05 12.27
N GLU A 345 30.30 -22.41 12.63
CA GLU A 345 29.72 -21.33 11.83
C GLU A 345 29.74 -20.01 12.61
N GLU A 346 30.75 -19.22 12.39
CA GLU A 346 30.86 -17.88 12.97
C GLU A 346 30.00 -16.89 12.17
N ALA A 347 29.20 -16.05 12.87
CA ALA A 347 28.56 -14.90 12.25
C ALA A 347 29.65 -13.97 11.69
N GLU A 348 29.53 -13.64 10.41
CA GLU A 348 30.49 -12.82 9.69
C GLU A 348 29.91 -11.43 9.43
N VAL A 349 30.68 -10.38 9.70
CA VAL A 349 30.29 -9.01 9.40
C VAL A 349 30.92 -8.59 8.08
N MET A 350 30.10 -8.24 7.12
CA MET A 350 30.50 -7.73 5.81
C MET A 350 30.10 -6.26 5.68
N VAL A 351 31.00 -5.43 5.17
CA VAL A 351 30.79 -4.00 4.95
C VAL A 351 31.05 -3.65 3.49
N GLN A 352 30.16 -2.84 2.92
CA GLN A 352 30.31 -2.31 1.56
C GLN A 352 30.02 -0.81 1.57
N GLN A 353 31.02 -0.02 1.13
CA GLN A 353 31.00 1.44 1.23
C GLN A 353 30.57 2.17 -0.04
N GLN A 354 30.83 1.60 -1.20
CA GLN A 354 30.59 2.27 -2.49
C GLN A 354 29.24 1.83 -3.07
N ILE A 355 28.17 2.20 -2.39
CA ILE A 355 26.81 1.92 -2.84
C ILE A 355 26.00 3.21 -3.00
N ALA A 356 24.96 3.15 -3.83
CA ALA A 356 23.96 4.19 -3.97
C ALA A 356 22.56 3.55 -3.90
N LYS A 357 21.62 4.25 -3.25
CA LYS A 357 20.20 3.91 -3.26
C LYS A 357 19.53 4.72 -4.37
N VAL A 358 18.94 4.06 -5.36
CA VAL A 358 18.16 4.67 -6.43
C VAL A 358 16.72 4.22 -6.30
N SER A 359 15.79 5.16 -6.36
CA SER A 359 14.37 4.90 -6.10
C SER A 359 13.49 5.52 -7.17
N ILE A 360 12.41 4.81 -7.54
CA ILE A 360 11.27 5.40 -8.24
C ILE A 360 10.19 5.72 -7.21
N VAL A 361 9.57 6.89 -7.34
CA VAL A 361 8.55 7.39 -6.39
C VAL A 361 7.28 7.74 -7.12
N GLY A 362 6.14 7.31 -6.60
CA GLY A 362 4.83 7.63 -7.15
C GLY A 362 3.72 6.77 -6.57
N ALA A 363 2.55 7.34 -6.32
CA ALA A 363 1.41 6.59 -5.81
C ALA A 363 0.74 5.69 -6.86
N GLY A 364 1.07 5.87 -8.14
CA GLY A 364 0.50 5.10 -9.24
C GLY A 364 1.03 3.66 -9.38
N MET A 365 1.85 3.17 -8.44
CA MET A 365 2.43 1.82 -8.50
C MET A 365 1.52 0.75 -7.91
N ILE A 366 0.56 1.14 -7.08
CA ILE A 366 -0.37 0.23 -6.38
C ILE A 366 -1.17 -0.61 -7.38
N GLY A 367 -1.12 -1.92 -7.21
CA GLY A 367 -1.82 -2.86 -8.09
C GLY A 367 -1.41 -2.79 -9.57
N ARG A 368 -0.16 -2.35 -9.84
CA ARG A 368 0.47 -2.34 -11.16
C ARG A 368 1.78 -3.14 -11.13
N PRO A 369 1.72 -4.46 -11.19
CA PRO A 369 2.90 -5.33 -11.06
C PRO A 369 4.03 -5.01 -12.05
N GLY A 370 3.69 -4.46 -13.21
CA GLY A 370 4.66 -4.12 -14.26
C GLY A 370 5.62 -2.96 -13.92
N VAL A 371 5.31 -2.10 -12.95
CA VAL A 371 6.14 -0.91 -12.65
C VAL A 371 7.49 -1.30 -12.04
N ALA A 372 7.49 -2.16 -11.03
CA ALA A 372 8.74 -2.67 -10.44
C ALA A 372 9.53 -3.50 -11.47
N ALA A 373 8.85 -4.36 -12.25
CA ALA A 373 9.46 -5.15 -13.32
C ALA A 373 10.11 -4.25 -14.37
N GLN A 374 9.48 -3.14 -14.76
CA GLN A 374 10.04 -2.15 -15.69
C GLN A 374 11.30 -1.48 -15.12
N MET A 375 11.30 -1.10 -13.82
CA MET A 375 12.50 -0.58 -13.16
C MET A 375 13.65 -1.58 -13.25
N PHE A 376 13.40 -2.85 -12.88
CA PHE A 376 14.43 -3.89 -12.92
C PHE A 376 14.92 -4.19 -14.33
N ALA A 377 14.02 -4.20 -15.32
CA ALA A 377 14.39 -4.36 -16.73
C ALA A 377 15.27 -3.21 -17.22
N THR A 378 14.91 -1.97 -16.92
CA THR A 378 15.67 -0.78 -17.28
C THR A 378 17.09 -0.80 -16.70
N LEU A 379 17.22 -1.16 -15.41
CA LEU A 379 18.55 -1.31 -14.78
C LEU A 379 19.36 -2.45 -15.41
N SER A 380 18.70 -3.55 -15.73
CA SER A 380 19.30 -4.70 -16.41
C SER A 380 19.85 -4.35 -17.79
N ASP A 381 19.08 -3.65 -18.62
CA ASP A 381 19.48 -3.23 -19.96
C ASP A 381 20.68 -2.29 -19.91
N ALA A 382 20.76 -1.49 -18.85
CA ALA A 382 21.93 -0.67 -18.54
C ALA A 382 23.09 -1.47 -17.91
N ARG A 383 22.99 -2.81 -17.75
CA ARG A 383 23.97 -3.69 -17.10
C ARG A 383 24.29 -3.29 -15.66
N ILE A 384 23.31 -2.79 -14.94
CA ILE A 384 23.41 -2.41 -13.53
C ILE A 384 22.88 -3.57 -12.70
N ASN A 385 23.71 -4.11 -11.78
CA ASN A 385 23.29 -5.16 -10.87
C ASN A 385 22.63 -4.57 -9.63
N ILE A 386 21.58 -5.25 -9.15
CA ILE A 386 20.82 -4.86 -7.96
C ILE A 386 21.31 -5.70 -6.78
N GLN A 387 21.68 -5.05 -5.68
CA GLN A 387 22.21 -5.68 -4.48
C GLN A 387 21.18 -5.85 -3.37
N MET A 388 20.27 -4.89 -3.25
CA MET A 388 19.14 -4.92 -2.32
C MET A 388 17.93 -4.28 -2.98
N ILE A 389 16.74 -4.74 -2.62
CA ILE A 389 15.47 -4.19 -3.06
C ILE A 389 14.64 -3.87 -1.81
N SER A 390 13.98 -2.73 -1.81
CA SER A 390 12.96 -2.38 -0.83
C SER A 390 11.74 -1.82 -1.55
N THR A 391 10.56 -2.25 -1.13
CA THR A 391 9.29 -1.88 -1.75
C THR A 391 8.33 -1.27 -0.75
N SER A 392 7.63 -0.25 -1.17
CA SER A 392 6.45 0.30 -0.50
C SER A 392 5.39 0.65 -1.54
N GLU A 393 4.22 1.09 -1.11
CA GLU A 393 3.12 1.44 -2.02
C GLU A 393 3.43 2.68 -2.88
N VAL A 394 4.33 3.53 -2.41
CA VAL A 394 4.71 4.79 -3.06
C VAL A 394 6.15 4.86 -3.53
N LYS A 395 6.97 3.85 -3.23
CA LYS A 395 8.41 3.89 -3.52
C LYS A 395 8.98 2.48 -3.74
N VAL A 396 9.75 2.31 -4.81
CA VAL A 396 10.58 1.11 -5.03
C VAL A 396 12.04 1.57 -5.07
N SER A 397 12.86 1.02 -4.18
CA SER A 397 14.27 1.38 -4.02
C SER A 397 15.17 0.20 -4.34
N CYS A 398 16.25 0.47 -5.08
CA CYS A 398 17.32 -0.48 -5.36
C CYS A 398 18.64 0.06 -4.85
N VAL A 399 19.40 -0.77 -4.16
CA VAL A 399 20.80 -0.50 -3.84
C VAL A 399 21.67 -1.07 -4.96
N ILE A 400 22.55 -0.23 -5.50
CA ILE A 400 23.45 -0.53 -6.61
C ILE A 400 24.86 -0.05 -6.27
N ASP A 401 25.85 -0.39 -7.09
CA ASP A 401 27.18 0.19 -6.97
C ASP A 401 27.16 1.70 -7.27
N ALA A 402 27.84 2.49 -6.46
CA ALA A 402 27.79 3.96 -6.52
C ALA A 402 28.27 4.50 -7.89
N GLU A 403 29.21 3.84 -8.54
CA GLU A 403 29.71 4.22 -9.88
C GLU A 403 28.63 4.21 -10.97
N ASN A 404 27.54 3.46 -10.74
CA ASN A 404 26.44 3.32 -11.67
C ASN A 404 25.29 4.31 -11.41
N CYS A 405 25.38 5.15 -10.38
CA CYS A 405 24.27 5.98 -9.90
C CYS A 405 23.74 6.92 -10.99
N ASP A 406 24.60 7.73 -11.60
CA ASP A 406 24.19 8.69 -12.62
C ASP A 406 23.57 7.99 -13.84
N ARG A 407 24.16 6.87 -14.26
CA ARG A 407 23.62 6.07 -15.35
C ARG A 407 22.26 5.49 -15.02
N ALA A 408 22.05 5.03 -13.77
CA ALA A 408 20.77 4.52 -13.31
C ALA A 408 19.69 5.60 -13.34
N ILE A 409 20.00 6.80 -12.85
CA ILE A 409 19.11 7.96 -12.90
C ILE A 409 18.69 8.26 -14.34
N ASP A 410 19.65 8.40 -15.25
CA ASP A 410 19.39 8.76 -16.65
C ASP A 410 18.47 7.75 -17.35
N VAL A 411 18.75 6.45 -17.19
CA VAL A 411 17.93 5.43 -17.84
C VAL A 411 16.55 5.31 -17.22
N LEU A 412 16.41 5.47 -15.90
CA LEU A 412 15.12 5.44 -15.21
C LEU A 412 14.27 6.67 -15.56
N CYS A 413 14.85 7.87 -15.57
CA CYS A 413 14.14 9.07 -15.99
C CYS A 413 13.61 8.92 -17.43
N LYS A 414 14.42 8.37 -18.33
CA LYS A 414 14.00 8.10 -19.71
C LYS A 414 12.89 7.04 -19.79
N ALA A 415 13.01 5.95 -19.05
CA ALA A 415 12.06 4.83 -19.09
C ALA A 415 10.68 5.20 -18.52
N PHE A 416 10.63 6.09 -17.55
CA PHE A 416 9.40 6.57 -16.91
C PHE A 416 8.95 7.96 -17.39
N GLU A 417 9.62 8.53 -18.42
CA GLU A 417 9.30 9.84 -19.01
C GLU A 417 9.29 10.97 -17.95
N ILE A 418 10.33 11.01 -17.11
CA ILE A 418 10.48 11.97 -16.01
C ILE A 418 11.51 13.02 -16.38
N ASP A 419 11.11 14.30 -16.32
CA ASP A 419 11.97 15.43 -16.67
C ASP A 419 12.89 15.90 -15.53
N ARG A 420 12.68 15.42 -14.30
CA ARG A 420 13.37 15.91 -13.09
C ARG A 420 13.83 14.77 -12.19
N VAL A 421 15.08 14.88 -11.78
CA VAL A 421 15.65 14.15 -10.64
C VAL A 421 15.33 14.94 -9.39
N HIS A 422 14.56 14.38 -8.48
CA HIS A 422 14.52 14.89 -7.12
C HIS A 422 15.78 14.37 -6.41
N LYS A 423 16.78 15.25 -6.20
CA LYS A 423 17.77 14.96 -5.16
C LYS A 423 16.99 14.86 -3.87
N SER A 424 17.13 13.76 -3.16
CA SER A 424 16.67 13.63 -1.78
C SER A 424 17.37 14.75 -0.97
N GLU A 425 16.80 15.95 -0.98
CA GLU A 425 17.03 16.87 0.11
C GLU A 425 16.37 16.16 1.29
N SER A 426 17.22 15.69 2.20
CA SER A 426 16.80 15.18 3.49
C SER A 426 15.63 16.03 3.94
N GLN A 427 14.44 15.41 4.11
CA GLN A 427 13.21 16.12 4.47
C GLN A 427 13.34 16.67 5.90
N SER A 428 14.25 17.62 6.07
CA SER A 428 14.43 18.42 7.29
C SER A 428 13.25 19.36 7.57
N ALA A 429 12.24 19.38 6.70
CA ALA A 429 11.04 20.21 6.87
C ALA A 429 9.92 19.55 7.71
N ILE A 430 9.98 18.25 8.03
CA ILE A 430 8.95 17.58 8.85
C ILE A 430 9.37 17.46 10.33
N SER A 431 10.56 17.90 10.71
CA SER A 431 11.12 17.75 12.06
C SER A 431 10.47 18.60 13.17
N ASN A 432 9.41 19.35 12.89
CA ASN A 432 8.67 20.12 13.92
C ASN A 432 7.25 19.60 14.20
N SER A 433 6.85 18.43 13.68
CA SER A 433 5.58 17.87 14.07
C SER A 433 5.72 17.10 15.40
N THR A 434 4.90 17.48 16.39
CA THR A 434 4.68 16.75 17.66
C THR A 434 4.00 15.38 17.45
N SER A 435 3.99 14.89 16.22
CA SER A 435 3.34 13.64 15.82
C SER A 435 4.17 12.43 16.25
N PRO A 436 3.54 11.36 16.77
CA PRO A 436 4.26 10.15 17.15
C PRO A 436 4.94 9.51 15.92
N PRO A 437 6.10 8.85 16.10
CA PRO A 437 6.86 8.24 15.00
C PRO A 437 6.08 7.16 14.27
N VAL A 438 5.22 6.42 14.98
CA VAL A 438 4.33 5.39 14.44
C VAL A 438 2.89 5.85 14.58
N ARG A 439 2.13 5.79 13.51
CA ARG A 439 0.72 6.14 13.45
C ARG A 439 -0.18 4.93 13.64
N GLY A 440 0.20 3.81 13.08
CA GLY A 440 -0.64 2.62 13.14
C GLY A 440 0.11 1.33 12.93
N VAL A 441 -0.57 0.24 13.29
CA VAL A 441 -0.10 -1.13 13.10
C VAL A 441 -1.16 -1.90 12.32
N ALA A 442 -0.73 -2.57 11.26
CA ALA A 442 -1.60 -3.37 10.40
C ALA A 442 -1.18 -4.84 10.40
N LEU A 443 -2.16 -5.73 10.23
CA LEU A 443 -1.98 -7.17 10.12
C LEU A 443 -2.61 -7.68 8.82
N ASP A 444 -1.82 -8.35 7.98
CA ASP A 444 -2.31 -9.05 6.81
C ASP A 444 -2.07 -10.57 6.96
N LEU A 445 -3.18 -11.32 7.01
CA LEU A 445 -3.23 -12.79 7.11
C LEU A 445 -3.44 -13.47 5.75
N LYS A 446 -3.43 -12.71 4.65
CA LYS A 446 -3.76 -13.20 3.30
C LYS A 446 -2.55 -13.13 2.36
N GLN A 447 -1.37 -13.25 2.90
CA GLN A 447 -0.12 -13.32 2.17
C GLN A 447 0.41 -14.74 2.13
N ALA A 448 1.20 -15.04 1.09
CA ALA A 448 2.05 -16.20 1.01
C ALA A 448 3.46 -15.76 0.66
N GLN A 449 4.44 -16.44 1.22
CA GLN A 449 5.86 -16.25 0.91
C GLN A 449 6.27 -17.25 -0.17
N LEU A 450 6.98 -16.77 -1.18
CA LEU A 450 7.69 -17.59 -2.14
C LEU A 450 9.19 -17.37 -2.00
N ALA A 451 9.96 -18.46 -2.10
CA ALA A 451 11.41 -18.40 -2.12
C ALA A 451 11.95 -19.21 -3.31
N ILE A 452 12.80 -18.59 -4.10
CA ILE A 452 13.47 -19.23 -5.24
C ILE A 452 14.94 -19.42 -4.86
N ARG A 453 15.39 -20.65 -4.92
CA ARG A 453 16.75 -21.03 -4.56
C ARG A 453 17.70 -20.87 -5.73
N GLN A 454 18.97 -20.57 -5.43
CA GLN A 454 20.08 -20.63 -6.38
C GLN A 454 19.86 -19.80 -7.67
N VAL A 455 19.31 -18.62 -7.53
CA VAL A 455 19.09 -17.68 -8.64
C VAL A 455 20.41 -17.00 -9.00
N ALA A 456 20.75 -16.94 -10.29
CA ALA A 456 22.00 -16.33 -10.75
C ALA A 456 22.10 -14.85 -10.35
N ASP A 457 23.19 -14.46 -9.68
CA ASP A 457 23.45 -13.06 -9.29
C ASP A 457 24.09 -12.29 -10.44
N ARG A 458 23.26 -11.82 -11.34
CA ARG A 458 23.65 -11.03 -12.50
C ARG A 458 22.54 -10.08 -12.94
N PRO A 459 22.88 -8.98 -13.65
CA PRO A 459 21.87 -8.09 -14.23
C PRO A 459 20.85 -8.88 -15.06
N GLY A 460 19.56 -8.55 -14.90
CA GLY A 460 18.45 -9.14 -15.63
C GLY A 460 17.72 -10.26 -14.92
N THR A 461 18.27 -10.85 -13.89
CA THR A 461 17.60 -11.95 -13.17
C THR A 461 16.32 -11.48 -12.50
N ALA A 462 16.36 -10.40 -11.72
CA ALA A 462 15.17 -9.83 -11.09
C ALA A 462 14.14 -9.37 -12.15
N ALA A 463 14.61 -8.75 -13.25
CA ALA A 463 13.74 -8.31 -14.35
C ALA A 463 12.94 -9.46 -14.95
N LYS A 464 13.60 -10.59 -15.24
CA LYS A 464 12.96 -11.79 -15.80
C LYS A 464 11.96 -12.41 -14.83
N LEU A 465 12.38 -12.60 -13.59
CA LEU A 465 11.56 -13.22 -12.55
C LEU A 465 10.28 -12.42 -12.31
N PHE A 466 10.42 -11.13 -12.03
CA PHE A 466 9.25 -10.28 -11.74
C PHE A 466 8.47 -9.90 -13.01
N GLY A 467 9.10 -9.93 -14.18
CA GLY A 467 8.43 -9.81 -15.47
C GLY A 467 7.43 -10.93 -15.73
N LEU A 468 7.80 -12.20 -15.47
CA LEU A 468 6.90 -13.35 -15.59
C LEU A 468 5.67 -13.24 -14.69
N LEU A 469 5.86 -12.77 -13.45
CA LEU A 469 4.76 -12.55 -12.52
C LEU A 469 3.87 -11.39 -12.96
N ALA A 470 4.47 -10.31 -13.46
CA ALA A 470 3.74 -9.15 -13.97
C ALA A 470 2.88 -9.48 -15.21
N GLU A 471 3.35 -10.33 -16.12
CA GLU A 471 2.59 -10.82 -17.27
C GLU A 471 1.31 -11.59 -16.86
N ARG A 472 1.33 -12.19 -15.68
CA ARG A 472 0.17 -12.85 -15.05
C ARG A 472 -0.61 -11.93 -14.12
N ASN A 473 -0.26 -10.64 -14.10
CA ASN A 473 -0.88 -9.64 -13.22
C ASN A 473 -0.80 -9.99 -11.72
N ILE A 474 0.28 -10.71 -11.33
CA ILE A 474 0.58 -11.06 -9.94
C ILE A 474 1.40 -9.93 -9.31
N SER A 475 0.84 -9.32 -8.27
CA SER A 475 1.51 -8.27 -7.50
C SER A 475 2.45 -8.89 -6.47
N VAL A 476 3.63 -8.31 -6.34
CA VAL A 476 4.68 -8.77 -5.43
C VAL A 476 4.95 -7.69 -4.39
N ASP A 477 5.10 -8.11 -3.14
CA ASP A 477 5.49 -7.25 -2.02
C ASP A 477 6.71 -7.86 -1.30
N MET A 478 7.36 -7.11 -0.41
CA MET A 478 8.48 -7.57 0.42
C MET A 478 9.55 -8.38 -0.34
N ILE A 479 10.15 -7.80 -1.37
CA ILE A 479 11.20 -8.49 -2.14
C ILE A 479 12.52 -8.48 -1.35
N ILE A 480 13.09 -9.67 -1.09
CA ILE A 480 14.35 -9.84 -0.38
C ILE A 480 15.30 -10.72 -1.20
N GLN A 481 16.51 -10.23 -1.38
CA GLN A 481 17.61 -10.98 -1.96
C GLN A 481 18.62 -11.35 -0.87
N SER A 482 18.98 -12.62 -0.80
CA SER A 482 19.98 -13.14 0.14
C SER A 482 21.33 -12.39 0.00
N GLN A 483 21.98 -12.12 1.12
CA GLN A 483 23.30 -11.46 1.10
C GLN A 483 24.44 -12.45 0.81
N ARG A 484 24.25 -13.73 1.12
CA ARG A 484 25.22 -14.76 0.77
C ARG A 484 25.16 -15.11 -0.70
N CYS A 485 26.33 -15.03 -1.34
CA CYS A 485 26.52 -15.47 -2.71
C CYS A 485 27.28 -16.81 -2.69
N ARG A 486 26.72 -17.84 -3.33
CA ARG A 486 27.38 -19.16 -3.49
C ARG A 486 27.80 -19.29 -4.94
N VAL A 487 29.03 -19.69 -5.18
CA VAL A 487 29.49 -20.02 -6.54
C VAL A 487 29.16 -21.48 -6.82
N ILE A 488 28.22 -21.73 -7.73
CA ILE A 488 27.80 -23.06 -8.17
C ILE A 488 28.06 -23.13 -9.67
N ASP A 489 28.86 -24.10 -10.08
CA ASP A 489 29.29 -24.28 -11.49
C ASP A 489 29.93 -23.01 -12.08
N GLY A 490 30.70 -22.28 -11.27
CA GLY A 490 31.36 -21.03 -11.68
C GLY A 490 30.43 -19.81 -11.77
N ILE A 491 29.15 -19.94 -11.43
CA ILE A 491 28.16 -18.87 -11.47
C ILE A 491 27.83 -18.45 -10.03
N PRO A 492 27.95 -17.14 -9.70
CA PRO A 492 27.46 -16.63 -8.43
C PRO A 492 25.93 -16.74 -8.36
N LYS A 493 25.41 -17.32 -7.31
CA LYS A 493 23.98 -17.55 -7.09
C LYS A 493 23.56 -17.07 -5.71
N ARG A 494 22.31 -16.57 -5.61
CA ARG A 494 21.65 -16.13 -4.38
C ARG A 494 20.23 -16.67 -4.33
N ASP A 495 19.62 -16.63 -3.15
CA ASP A 495 18.20 -16.91 -3.01
C ASP A 495 17.41 -15.59 -3.07
N ILE A 496 16.21 -15.63 -3.66
CA ILE A 496 15.28 -14.50 -3.70
C ILE A 496 13.97 -14.96 -3.05
N ALA A 497 13.51 -14.20 -2.06
CA ALA A 497 12.22 -14.41 -1.41
C ALA A 497 11.35 -13.17 -1.56
N PHE A 498 10.03 -13.37 -1.65
CA PHE A 498 9.07 -12.29 -1.75
C PHE A 498 7.69 -12.77 -1.29
N THR A 499 6.77 -11.83 -1.04
CA THR A 499 5.39 -12.16 -0.71
C THR A 499 4.45 -11.80 -1.86
N VAL A 500 3.38 -12.60 -1.99
CA VAL A 500 2.26 -12.36 -2.90
C VAL A 500 0.94 -12.54 -2.15
N ALA A 501 -0.17 -12.10 -2.72
CA ALA A 501 -1.48 -12.45 -2.18
C ALA A 501 -1.65 -13.98 -2.17
N GLN A 502 -2.18 -14.52 -1.08
CA GLN A 502 -2.34 -15.99 -0.91
C GLN A 502 -3.13 -16.64 -2.05
N ILE A 503 -4.07 -15.91 -2.65
CA ILE A 503 -4.86 -16.41 -3.79
C ILE A 503 -4.01 -16.60 -5.05
N ASP A 504 -2.93 -15.85 -5.21
CA ASP A 504 -2.06 -15.88 -6.39
C ASP A 504 -0.86 -16.82 -6.22
N ALA A 505 -0.66 -17.36 -5.01
CA ALA A 505 0.55 -18.11 -4.65
C ALA A 505 0.77 -19.35 -5.51
N GLU A 506 -0.29 -20.11 -5.80
CA GLU A 506 -0.20 -21.32 -6.60
C GLU A 506 0.09 -21.02 -8.07
N GLU A 507 -0.55 -19.99 -8.65
CA GLU A 507 -0.26 -19.55 -10.01
C GLU A 507 1.18 -19.02 -10.12
N ALA A 508 1.63 -18.22 -9.14
CA ALA A 508 3.00 -17.74 -9.07
C ALA A 508 4.01 -18.91 -9.04
N ARG A 509 3.76 -19.93 -8.20
CA ARG A 509 4.61 -21.12 -8.13
C ARG A 509 4.71 -21.82 -9.48
N GLN A 510 3.59 -22.09 -10.13
CA GLN A 510 3.53 -22.80 -11.42
C GLN A 510 4.30 -22.04 -12.51
N VAL A 511 4.11 -20.73 -12.60
CA VAL A 511 4.82 -19.87 -13.58
C VAL A 511 6.32 -19.92 -13.36
N LEU A 512 6.77 -19.85 -12.11
CA LEU A 512 8.20 -19.85 -11.77
C LEU A 512 8.83 -21.22 -11.95
N GLU A 513 8.15 -22.31 -11.59
CA GLU A 513 8.64 -23.68 -11.81
C GLU A 513 8.76 -24.01 -13.30
N ALA A 514 7.79 -23.59 -14.11
CA ALA A 514 7.84 -23.78 -15.56
C ALA A 514 9.05 -23.08 -16.20
N ALA A 515 9.46 -21.94 -15.66
CA ALA A 515 10.60 -21.17 -16.16
C ALA A 515 11.95 -21.60 -15.56
N ALA A 516 11.97 -22.44 -14.52
CA ALA A 516 13.17 -22.80 -13.76
C ALA A 516 14.28 -23.40 -14.64
N SER A 517 13.93 -24.29 -15.57
CA SER A 517 14.89 -24.94 -16.47
C SER A 517 15.50 -23.96 -17.49
N GLU A 518 14.73 -22.98 -17.98
CA GLU A 518 15.18 -21.97 -18.94
C GLU A 518 16.16 -20.98 -18.31
N PHE A 519 15.88 -20.55 -17.08
CA PHE A 519 16.66 -19.51 -16.40
C PHE A 519 17.73 -20.06 -15.45
N GLY A 520 17.71 -21.37 -15.16
CA GLY A 520 18.72 -22.06 -14.38
C GLY A 520 18.69 -21.75 -12.89
N TRP A 521 17.50 -21.43 -12.34
CA TRP A 521 17.29 -21.36 -10.89
C TRP A 521 16.85 -22.70 -10.31
N GLY A 522 16.95 -22.82 -8.98
CA GLY A 522 16.61 -24.04 -8.26
C GLY A 522 15.13 -24.13 -7.88
N GLU A 523 14.89 -24.78 -6.77
CA GLU A 523 13.55 -25.05 -6.22
C GLU A 523 12.77 -23.76 -5.93
N VAL A 524 11.46 -23.79 -6.16
CA VAL A 524 10.49 -22.77 -5.73
C VAL A 524 9.73 -23.30 -4.50
N VAL A 525 9.94 -22.66 -3.35
CA VAL A 525 9.30 -23.02 -2.08
C VAL A 525 8.19 -22.02 -1.79
N VAL A 526 7.01 -22.52 -1.36
CA VAL A 526 5.86 -21.68 -0.97
C VAL A 526 5.51 -21.94 0.48
N ASP A 527 5.35 -20.88 1.27
CA ASP A 527 4.79 -20.91 2.61
C ASP A 527 3.56 -20.00 2.67
N SER A 528 2.39 -20.59 2.90
CA SER A 528 1.11 -19.88 3.05
C SER A 528 0.68 -19.74 4.51
N ALA A 529 1.45 -20.27 5.48
CA ALA A 529 1.18 -20.20 6.90
C ALA A 529 1.86 -18.99 7.56
N ILE A 530 1.84 -17.85 6.89
CA ILE A 530 2.47 -16.61 7.33
C ILE A 530 1.47 -15.51 7.68
N ALA A 531 1.93 -14.57 8.50
CA ALA A 531 1.26 -13.30 8.77
C ALA A 531 2.25 -12.16 8.58
N LYS A 532 1.85 -11.10 7.88
CA LYS A 532 2.62 -9.87 7.75
C LYS A 532 2.10 -8.83 8.74
N VAL A 533 2.96 -8.39 9.66
CA VAL A 533 2.66 -7.31 10.61
C VAL A 533 3.53 -6.12 10.27
N SER A 534 2.92 -4.94 10.18
CA SER A 534 3.62 -3.73 9.75
C SER A 534 3.30 -2.55 10.66
N VAL A 535 4.30 -1.76 10.99
CA VAL A 535 4.14 -0.42 11.57
C VAL A 535 4.28 0.62 10.46
N VAL A 536 3.44 1.65 10.53
CA VAL A 536 3.40 2.74 9.54
C VAL A 536 3.47 4.08 10.27
N GLY A 537 4.28 5.00 9.76
CA GLY A 537 4.36 6.37 10.26
C GLY A 537 5.47 7.17 9.60
N ALA A 538 5.15 8.34 9.08
CA ALA A 538 6.12 9.26 8.46
C ALA A 538 7.15 9.83 9.45
N GLY A 539 6.84 9.80 10.75
CA GLY A 539 7.74 10.25 11.81
C GLY A 539 8.89 9.29 12.13
N MET A 540 9.00 8.14 11.43
CA MET A 540 10.10 7.18 11.65
C MET A 540 11.42 7.63 11.03
N VAL A 541 11.37 8.47 9.99
CA VAL A 541 12.55 8.97 9.29
C VAL A 541 13.45 9.78 10.25
N GLY A 542 14.72 9.39 10.35
CA GLY A 542 15.69 10.04 11.22
C GLY A 542 15.45 9.83 12.73
N GLN A 543 14.63 8.85 13.11
CA GLN A 543 14.39 8.48 14.51
C GLN A 543 14.96 7.09 14.83
N PRO A 544 16.17 7.01 15.39
CA PRO A 544 16.76 5.75 15.82
C PRO A 544 15.89 5.03 16.84
N GLY A 545 15.76 3.70 16.71
CA GLY A 545 15.12 2.86 17.73
C GLY A 545 13.69 2.40 17.41
N VAL A 546 13.01 2.93 16.38
CA VAL A 546 11.67 2.47 16.01
C VAL A 546 11.67 0.97 15.64
N ALA A 547 12.59 0.55 14.78
CA ALA A 547 12.74 -0.86 14.42
C ALA A 547 13.09 -1.73 15.64
N ALA A 548 14.02 -1.26 16.49
CA ALA A 548 14.40 -1.96 17.72
C ALA A 548 13.22 -2.19 18.65
N ARG A 549 12.35 -1.18 18.85
CA ARG A 549 11.13 -1.27 19.69
C ARG A 549 10.15 -2.30 19.15
N MET A 550 9.97 -2.36 17.83
CA MET A 550 9.12 -3.38 17.18
C MET A 550 9.69 -4.79 17.37
N PHE A 551 10.98 -4.97 17.13
CA PHE A 551 11.63 -6.28 17.25
C PHE A 551 11.70 -6.75 18.71
N GLU A 552 11.90 -5.84 19.66
CA GLU A 552 11.88 -6.14 21.09
C GLU A 552 10.49 -6.61 21.54
N ALA A 553 9.41 -5.95 21.08
CA ALA A 553 8.04 -6.37 21.38
C ALA A 553 7.76 -7.80 20.88
N LEU A 554 8.22 -8.15 19.69
CA LEU A 554 8.09 -9.50 19.15
C LEU A 554 8.92 -10.52 19.96
N ALA A 555 10.17 -10.16 20.31
CA ALA A 555 11.07 -11.01 21.07
C ALA A 555 10.53 -11.33 22.49
N GLN A 556 9.95 -10.35 23.18
CA GLN A 556 9.35 -10.53 24.51
C GLN A 556 8.19 -11.55 24.50
N HIS A 557 7.51 -11.70 23.37
CA HIS A 557 6.45 -12.68 23.16
C HIS A 557 6.93 -13.96 22.47
N GLN A 558 8.26 -14.17 22.37
CA GLN A 558 8.87 -15.35 21.73
C GLN A 558 8.42 -15.54 20.28
N ILE A 559 8.13 -14.46 19.57
CA ILE A 559 7.73 -14.47 18.16
C ILE A 559 8.99 -14.39 17.30
N ASN A 560 9.19 -15.39 16.45
CA ASN A 560 10.29 -15.39 15.50
C ASN A 560 9.95 -14.57 14.26
N ILE A 561 10.92 -13.82 13.75
CA ILE A 561 10.77 -13.01 12.56
C ILE A 561 11.39 -13.76 11.39
N GLN A 562 10.58 -14.12 10.41
CA GLN A 562 11.02 -14.86 9.22
C GLN A 562 11.59 -13.92 8.15
N MET A 563 10.97 -12.77 7.93
CA MET A 563 11.42 -11.75 6.99
C MET A 563 11.28 -10.36 7.60
N ILE A 564 12.20 -9.47 7.28
CA ILE A 564 12.11 -8.05 7.59
C ILE A 564 12.33 -7.26 6.31
N THR A 565 11.49 -6.26 6.07
CA THR A 565 11.75 -5.21 5.11
C THR A 565 11.31 -3.87 5.69
N THR A 566 12.06 -2.83 5.37
CA THR A 566 11.75 -1.47 5.78
C THR A 566 11.71 -0.53 4.58
N SER A 567 10.90 0.49 4.69
CA SER A 567 10.95 1.69 3.86
C SER A 567 11.00 2.92 4.77
N GLU A 568 10.99 4.12 4.21
CA GLU A 568 11.05 5.36 4.99
C GLU A 568 9.90 5.50 5.99
N ILE A 569 8.71 4.99 5.66
CA ILE A 569 7.49 5.14 6.46
C ILE A 569 6.85 3.82 6.90
N LYS A 570 7.51 2.67 6.63
CA LYS A 570 6.98 1.34 6.95
C LYS A 570 8.08 0.39 7.41
N ILE A 571 7.81 -0.39 8.45
CA ILE A 571 8.60 -1.57 8.83
C ILE A 571 7.65 -2.76 8.83
N SER A 572 7.96 -3.79 8.05
CA SER A 572 7.17 -5.01 7.92
C SER A 572 7.96 -6.23 8.40
N CYS A 573 7.31 -7.07 9.19
CA CYS A 573 7.82 -8.37 9.62
C CYS A 573 6.87 -9.47 9.17
N VAL A 574 7.41 -10.55 8.64
CA VAL A 574 6.69 -11.81 8.46
C VAL A 574 6.93 -12.69 9.66
N VAL A 575 5.85 -13.22 10.22
CA VAL A 575 5.83 -14.14 11.35
C VAL A 575 4.93 -15.33 11.05
N ALA A 576 4.95 -16.38 11.87
CA ALA A 576 4.02 -17.49 11.72
C ALA A 576 2.56 -17.00 11.81
N GLN A 577 1.68 -17.53 10.98
CA GLN A 577 0.28 -17.08 10.87
C GLN A 577 -0.46 -17.13 12.20
N GLU A 578 -0.25 -18.18 12.98
CA GLU A 578 -0.84 -18.37 14.32
C GLU A 578 -0.42 -17.31 15.34
N GLN A 579 0.75 -16.69 15.15
CA GLN A 579 1.29 -15.64 16.03
C GLN A 579 0.90 -14.23 15.59
N GLY A 580 0.28 -14.05 14.40
CA GLY A 580 0.01 -12.74 13.81
C GLY A 580 -0.80 -11.81 14.72
N ILE A 581 -1.88 -12.31 15.35
CA ILE A 581 -2.72 -11.50 16.26
C ILE A 581 -1.94 -11.11 17.52
N THR A 582 -1.15 -12.02 18.07
CA THR A 582 -0.30 -11.74 19.24
C THR A 582 0.76 -10.69 18.89
N ALA A 583 1.38 -10.80 17.72
CA ALA A 583 2.34 -9.83 17.19
C ALA A 583 1.72 -8.43 17.04
N LEU A 584 0.52 -8.34 16.43
CA LEU A 584 -0.20 -7.08 16.31
C LEU A 584 -0.42 -6.40 17.66
N LYS A 585 -0.96 -7.15 18.65
CA LYS A 585 -1.25 -6.64 20.01
C LYS A 585 0.02 -6.20 20.73
N ALA A 586 1.09 -7.00 20.65
CA ALA A 586 2.36 -6.70 21.27
C ALA A 586 2.99 -5.40 20.72
N ILE A 587 3.01 -5.26 19.40
CA ILE A 587 3.55 -4.08 18.74
C ILE A 587 2.69 -2.84 19.04
N HIS A 588 1.36 -2.95 18.94
CA HIS A 588 0.44 -1.85 19.22
C HIS A 588 0.61 -1.32 20.65
N ALA A 589 0.71 -2.23 21.63
CA ALA A 589 0.98 -1.87 23.04
C ALA A 589 2.38 -1.25 23.22
N ALA A 590 3.40 -1.81 22.55
CA ALA A 590 4.76 -1.30 22.62
C ALA A 590 4.87 0.15 22.11
N PHE A 591 4.09 0.56 21.13
CA PHE A 591 4.07 1.94 20.62
C PHE A 591 3.05 2.85 21.31
N GLU A 592 2.36 2.38 22.36
CA GLU A 592 1.39 3.16 23.15
C GLU A 592 0.26 3.75 22.28
N LEU A 593 -0.22 2.99 21.31
CA LEU A 593 -1.22 3.43 20.34
C LEU A 593 -2.67 3.21 20.82
N GLY A 594 -2.84 2.76 22.05
CA GLY A 594 -4.14 2.55 22.69
C GLY A 594 -4.72 3.80 23.34
N SER A 595 -6.04 3.87 23.41
CA SER A 595 -6.78 4.87 24.19
C SER A 595 -7.48 4.23 25.39
N ASN A 596 -7.83 5.05 26.39
CA ASN A 596 -8.67 4.60 27.50
C ASN A 596 -10.15 4.43 27.14
N GLN A 597 -10.55 4.82 25.92
CA GLN A 597 -11.90 4.68 25.39
C GLN A 597 -11.93 3.52 24.40
N GLN A 598 -12.78 2.54 24.68
CA GLN A 598 -13.06 1.46 23.74
C GLN A 598 -14.00 1.97 22.64
N ILE A 599 -13.67 1.68 21.40
CA ILE A 599 -14.50 2.03 20.25
C ILE A 599 -15.37 0.83 19.91
N GLU A 600 -16.69 0.97 20.10
CA GLU A 600 -17.66 -0.02 19.64
C GLU A 600 -17.86 0.13 18.12
N VAL A 601 -17.53 -0.91 17.39
CA VAL A 601 -17.85 -1.01 15.95
C VAL A 601 -19.18 -1.77 15.84
N PRO A 602 -20.20 -1.23 15.19
CA PRO A 602 -21.44 -1.95 14.94
C PRO A 602 -21.18 -3.26 14.17
N ALA A 603 -21.83 -4.35 14.61
CA ALA A 603 -21.66 -5.69 14.04
C ALA A 603 -22.22 -5.81 12.61
#